data_e30cfcf139ec5e63fd7cca0812ff5e98
#
_entry.id   e30cfcf139ec5e63fd7cca0812ff5e98
#
_cell.length_a   1.000
_cell.length_b   1.000
_cell.length_c   1.000
_cell.angle_alpha   90.00
_cell.angle_beta   90.00
_cell.angle_gamma   90.00
#
_symmetry.space_group_name_H-M   'P 1'
#
loop_
_entity.id
_entity.type
_entity.pdbx_description
1 polymer ?
#
loop_
_entity_poly.entity_id
_entity_poly.type
_entity_poly.pdbx_seq_one_letter_code
_entity_poly.pdbx_strand_id
1 'polypeptide(L)'
;MAAWAPSGTSVSDQVFTIKRNPYYVGVDPAGNQLPYIDEVRFTFFADKEALNLAALSGEIDMQGRHINMSSYPVLKQNEDANSYHVITWPTFGGSDAVVMLNQTWQGPEGEMFRNKDFRIALSHAIDREAIKELAFFGIGEARQGVPAPFHPYYPGDEWAFKYTEYNPDLANQILDGILPNKDADGFRTLPDGSPLDIEISVVPAFANWPDIGQLIVQNWADVGVKAHIELRERTLHFSMRPANELMAEIWNEDTTGFPFSGQPKFDPRSDPALTFAPLVGTWYKTNGAEGVEPSPEIKKLVDLIEEGKVSARGRQIEIAQELFKVWADNVWEIGTVGLTPMVQGVVVVNDNLHNVPAVAGNDWPLRTPGDTRPEQFFYAQ
;
A
#
# COMPACT_ATOMS: atom_id res chain seq x y z
N MET A 1 12.59 9.22 25.19
CA MET A 1 12.40 10.69 25.36
C MET A 1 12.52 11.30 23.96
N ALA A 2 11.56 12.15 23.55
CA ALA A 2 11.56 12.72 22.20
C ALA A 2 12.60 13.85 22.06
N ALA A 3 13.16 14.01 20.84
CA ALA A 3 14.15 15.05 20.53
C ALA A 3 13.56 16.48 20.61
N TRP A 4 12.27 16.62 20.27
CA TRP A 4 11.51 17.86 20.42
C TRP A 4 10.28 17.65 21.29
N ALA A 5 9.77 18.73 21.85
CA ALA A 5 8.56 18.76 22.65
C ALA A 5 7.63 19.91 22.20
N PRO A 6 6.29 19.76 22.32
CA PRO A 6 5.34 20.83 22.01
C PRO A 6 5.65 22.12 22.76
N SER A 7 5.52 23.28 22.09
CA SER A 7 5.90 24.57 22.63
C SER A 7 4.77 25.61 22.60
N GLY A 8 3.72 25.39 23.37
CA GLY A 8 2.69 26.38 23.61
C GLY A 8 1.67 26.57 22.49
N THR A 9 1.78 25.84 21.37
CA THR A 9 0.78 25.80 20.29
C THR A 9 -0.05 24.53 20.37
N SER A 10 -1.30 24.61 19.91
CA SER A 10 -2.21 23.48 19.82
C SER A 10 -2.20 22.88 18.39
N VAL A 11 -2.48 21.60 18.27
CA VAL A 11 -2.71 20.95 16.97
C VAL A 11 -3.96 21.48 16.23
N SER A 12 -4.77 22.31 16.89
CA SER A 12 -5.89 23.04 16.28
C SER A 12 -5.47 24.40 15.69
N ASP A 13 -4.23 24.86 15.94
CA ASP A 13 -3.73 26.10 15.38
C ASP A 13 -3.27 25.86 13.93
N GLN A 14 -3.28 26.89 13.09
CA GLN A 14 -2.80 26.79 11.71
C GLN A 14 -1.32 26.37 11.62
N VAL A 15 -0.53 26.72 12.63
CA VAL A 15 0.88 26.33 12.78
C VAL A 15 1.08 25.67 14.14
N PHE A 16 1.50 24.42 14.12
CA PHE A 16 1.91 23.70 15.32
C PHE A 16 3.43 23.68 15.42
N THR A 17 3.96 24.08 16.57
CA THR A 17 5.41 24.22 16.77
C THR A 17 5.90 23.28 17.87
N ILE A 18 7.03 22.62 17.59
CA ILE A 18 7.78 21.86 18.59
C ILE A 18 9.17 22.46 18.73
N LYS A 19 9.73 22.44 19.94
CA LYS A 19 11.06 22.96 20.26
C LYS A 19 11.98 21.89 20.77
N ARG A 20 13.29 22.11 20.57
CA ARG A 20 14.35 21.25 21.05
C ARG A 20 14.15 20.93 22.54
N ASN A 21 14.22 19.64 22.85
CA ASN A 21 14.14 19.15 24.21
C ASN A 21 15.54 19.18 24.86
N PRO A 22 15.80 20.06 25.84
CA PRO A 22 17.11 20.15 26.45
C PRO A 22 17.54 18.92 27.27
N TYR A 23 16.59 18.01 27.52
CA TYR A 23 16.84 16.75 28.23
C TYR A 23 16.94 15.54 27.27
N TYR A 24 16.99 15.75 25.95
CA TYR A 24 17.19 14.65 25.01
C TYR A 24 18.56 14.02 25.21
N VAL A 25 18.60 12.69 25.28
CA VAL A 25 19.82 11.94 25.61
C VAL A 25 20.72 11.65 24.41
N GLY A 26 20.24 11.90 23.19
CA GLY A 26 21.00 11.66 21.97
C GLY A 26 22.15 12.66 21.82
N VAL A 27 23.32 12.14 21.47
CA VAL A 27 24.53 12.95 21.15
C VAL A 27 25.12 12.45 19.83
N ASP A 28 25.83 13.34 19.14
CA ASP A 28 26.65 12.97 17.99
C ASP A 28 27.99 12.34 18.42
N PRO A 29 28.82 11.83 17.49
CA PRO A 29 30.14 11.28 17.80
C PRO A 29 31.12 12.28 18.40
N ALA A 30 30.91 13.59 18.24
CA ALA A 30 31.71 14.66 18.83
C ALA A 30 31.22 15.08 20.24
N GLY A 31 30.10 14.50 20.70
CA GLY A 31 29.50 14.78 22.00
C GLY A 31 28.53 15.96 22.01
N ASN A 32 28.18 16.53 20.86
CA ASN A 32 27.16 17.57 20.77
C ASN A 32 25.77 17.00 20.97
N GLN A 33 24.94 17.65 21.77
CA GLN A 33 23.58 17.20 22.04
C GLN A 33 22.68 17.43 20.81
N LEU A 34 21.95 16.38 20.40
CA LEU A 34 20.90 16.45 19.40
C LEU A 34 19.58 16.98 20.02
N PRO A 35 18.60 17.44 19.21
CA PRO A 35 18.68 17.68 17.78
C PRO A 35 19.49 18.93 17.44
N TYR A 36 19.96 19.07 16.20
CA TYR A 36 20.64 20.28 15.74
C TYR A 36 19.69 21.44 15.50
N ILE A 37 18.46 21.13 15.05
CA ILE A 37 17.41 22.12 14.76
C ILE A 37 16.67 22.46 16.04
N ASP A 38 16.60 23.74 16.39
CA ASP A 38 15.98 24.22 17.64
C ASP A 38 14.45 24.20 17.58
N GLU A 39 13.85 24.45 16.40
CA GLU A 39 12.41 24.58 16.24
C GLU A 39 11.95 23.93 14.94
N VAL A 40 10.84 23.15 15.01
CA VAL A 40 10.15 22.58 13.84
C VAL A 40 8.73 23.11 13.84
N ARG A 41 8.30 23.66 12.69
CA ARG A 41 6.96 24.20 12.48
C ARG A 41 6.20 23.32 11.51
N PHE A 42 5.02 22.89 11.91
CA PHE A 42 4.08 22.14 11.07
C PHE A 42 2.96 23.08 10.64
N THR A 43 2.92 23.45 9.37
CA THR A 43 1.85 24.26 8.79
C THR A 43 0.74 23.35 8.30
N PHE A 44 -0.50 23.60 8.71
CA PHE A 44 -1.65 22.86 8.24
C PHE A 44 -2.28 23.58 7.03
N PHE A 45 -2.42 22.84 5.94
CA PHE A 45 -3.02 23.32 4.70
C PHE A 45 -4.49 22.90 4.62
N ALA A 46 -5.31 23.67 3.91
CA ALA A 46 -6.73 23.41 3.75
C ALA A 46 -6.99 22.09 2.97
N ASP A 47 -6.13 21.81 1.99
CA ASP A 47 -6.21 20.64 1.12
C ASP A 47 -4.83 20.23 0.60
N LYS A 48 -4.78 19.14 -0.18
CA LYS A 48 -3.55 18.62 -0.78
C LYS A 48 -3.00 19.56 -1.86
N GLU A 49 -3.85 20.22 -2.59
CA GLU A 49 -3.48 21.12 -3.67
C GLU A 49 -2.70 22.31 -3.12
N ALA A 50 -3.19 22.92 -2.03
CA ALA A 50 -2.47 23.99 -1.34
C ALA A 50 -1.10 23.54 -0.80
N LEU A 51 -1.01 22.33 -0.24
CA LEU A 51 0.25 21.73 0.18
C LEU A 51 1.23 21.53 -0.99
N ASN A 52 0.76 20.96 -2.12
CA ASN A 52 1.60 20.73 -3.29
C ASN A 52 2.08 22.04 -3.94
N LEU A 53 1.24 23.09 -3.93
CA LEU A 53 1.64 24.43 -4.40
C LEU A 53 2.71 25.04 -3.49
N ALA A 54 2.57 24.95 -2.18
CA ALA A 54 3.59 25.42 -1.22
C ALA A 54 4.92 24.67 -1.37
N ALA A 55 4.86 23.35 -1.63
CA ALA A 55 6.05 22.56 -1.95
C ALA A 55 6.71 23.02 -3.25
N LEU A 56 5.91 23.22 -4.31
CA LEU A 56 6.38 23.67 -5.62
C LEU A 56 7.02 25.07 -5.57
N SER A 57 6.52 25.97 -4.73
CA SER A 57 7.05 27.32 -4.55
C SER A 57 8.31 27.42 -3.64
N GLY A 58 8.74 26.29 -3.07
CA GLY A 58 9.91 26.26 -2.15
C GLY A 58 9.63 26.80 -0.74
N GLU A 59 8.35 26.91 -0.35
CA GLU A 59 7.95 27.40 0.98
C GLU A 59 8.13 26.36 2.09
N ILE A 60 8.41 25.09 1.72
CA ILE A 60 8.49 23.95 2.64
C ILE A 60 9.92 23.45 2.69
N ASP A 61 10.48 23.35 3.92
CA ASP A 61 11.83 22.81 4.10
C ASP A 61 11.92 21.30 3.85
N MET A 62 10.87 20.55 4.25
CA MET A 62 10.80 19.12 3.99
C MET A 62 9.35 18.63 4.07
N GLN A 63 8.90 17.90 3.04
CA GLN A 63 7.61 17.20 3.03
C GLN A 63 7.62 16.02 2.08
N GLY A 64 7.09 14.89 2.51
CA GLY A 64 6.84 13.72 1.68
C GLY A 64 5.38 13.33 1.67
N ARG A 65 4.79 13.11 2.85
CA ARG A 65 3.39 12.67 2.96
C ARG A 65 2.42 13.67 2.31
N HIS A 66 1.52 13.16 1.46
CA HIS A 66 0.55 13.93 0.68
C HIS A 66 1.14 14.80 -0.45
N ILE A 67 2.44 14.67 -0.75
CA ILE A 67 2.96 15.11 -2.04
C ILE A 67 2.49 14.10 -3.08
N ASN A 68 1.70 14.57 -4.05
CA ASN A 68 1.11 13.68 -5.05
C ASN A 68 2.18 13.15 -6.00
N MET A 69 2.12 11.84 -6.33
CA MET A 69 2.98 11.27 -7.37
C MET A 69 2.79 11.97 -8.72
N SER A 70 1.58 12.39 -9.06
CA SER A 70 1.27 13.18 -10.27
C SER A 70 1.98 14.54 -10.30
N SER A 71 2.39 15.08 -9.16
CA SER A 71 3.15 16.34 -9.08
C SER A 71 4.67 16.13 -9.29
N TYR A 72 5.16 14.88 -9.26
CA TYR A 72 6.59 14.58 -9.36
C TYR A 72 7.29 15.23 -10.56
N PRO A 73 6.77 15.17 -11.82
CA PRO A 73 7.45 15.77 -12.96
C PRO A 73 7.57 17.29 -12.84
N VAL A 74 6.52 17.98 -12.40
CA VAL A 74 6.54 19.45 -12.26
C VAL A 74 7.43 19.88 -11.08
N LEU A 75 7.47 19.11 -10.00
CA LEU A 75 8.39 19.37 -8.90
C LEU A 75 9.85 19.23 -9.36
N LYS A 76 10.19 18.16 -10.09
CA LYS A 76 11.53 17.97 -10.65
C LYS A 76 11.95 19.09 -11.60
N GLN A 77 11.02 19.59 -12.41
CA GLN A 77 11.31 20.65 -13.37
C GLN A 77 11.62 22.00 -12.70
N ASN A 78 11.12 22.22 -11.47
CA ASN A 78 11.22 23.50 -10.78
C ASN A 78 12.23 23.50 -9.62
N GLU A 79 13.01 22.45 -9.43
CA GLU A 79 14.02 22.33 -8.37
C GLU A 79 14.94 23.53 -8.27
N ASP A 80 15.69 23.81 -9.36
CA ASP A 80 16.70 24.86 -9.37
C ASP A 80 16.11 26.27 -9.14
N ALA A 81 14.90 26.51 -9.66
CA ALA A 81 14.25 27.81 -9.57
C ALA A 81 13.76 28.14 -8.15
N ASN A 82 13.47 27.14 -7.32
CA ASN A 82 12.85 27.29 -6.02
C ASN A 82 13.71 26.72 -4.87
N SER A 83 15.01 26.44 -5.12
CA SER A 83 16.00 26.07 -4.11
C SER A 83 15.59 24.84 -3.27
N TYR A 84 15.06 23.82 -3.91
CA TYR A 84 14.81 22.53 -3.32
C TYR A 84 15.22 21.41 -4.29
N HIS A 85 15.33 20.20 -3.78
CA HIS A 85 15.46 18.99 -4.59
C HIS A 85 14.40 17.95 -4.19
N VAL A 86 14.07 17.06 -5.13
CA VAL A 86 13.10 15.98 -4.91
C VAL A 86 13.83 14.65 -4.80
N ILE A 87 13.63 13.98 -3.68
CA ILE A 87 14.08 12.62 -3.43
C ILE A 87 12.89 11.67 -3.65
N THR A 88 13.16 10.47 -4.16
CA THR A 88 12.16 9.42 -4.25
C THR A 88 12.53 8.28 -3.31
N TRP A 89 11.77 8.12 -2.22
CA TRP A 89 11.93 7.02 -1.28
C TRP A 89 10.97 5.89 -1.66
N PRO A 90 11.48 4.69 -1.99
CA PRO A 90 10.63 3.57 -2.36
C PRO A 90 9.88 2.99 -1.16
N THR A 91 8.79 2.28 -1.43
CA THR A 91 8.23 1.33 -0.46
C THR A 91 9.13 0.08 -0.38
N PHE A 92 9.22 -0.52 0.79
CA PHE A 92 9.86 -1.81 1.02
C PHE A 92 8.83 -2.95 1.12
N GLY A 93 7.57 -2.58 1.16
CA GLY A 93 6.43 -3.47 1.07
C GLY A 93 6.23 -4.04 -0.33
N GLY A 94 5.07 -4.65 -0.54
CA GLY A 94 4.86 -5.47 -1.72
C GLY A 94 4.53 -4.68 -2.97
N SER A 95 3.42 -3.96 -2.94
CA SER A 95 2.89 -3.26 -4.11
C SER A 95 2.13 -2.01 -3.66
N ASP A 96 2.23 -0.95 -4.43
CA ASP A 96 1.69 0.37 -4.07
C ASP A 96 0.23 0.56 -4.50
N ALA A 97 -0.27 -0.36 -5.31
CA ALA A 97 -1.68 -0.53 -5.60
C ALA A 97 -1.97 -2.02 -5.80
N VAL A 98 -2.79 -2.59 -4.94
CA VAL A 98 -3.22 -3.98 -5.01
C VAL A 98 -4.72 -4.07 -5.10
N VAL A 99 -5.22 -5.04 -5.86
CA VAL A 99 -6.65 -5.38 -5.85
C VAL A 99 -6.87 -6.57 -4.94
N MET A 100 -7.74 -6.42 -3.95
CA MET A 100 -8.18 -7.50 -3.08
C MET A 100 -9.63 -7.84 -3.35
N LEU A 101 -9.89 -9.11 -3.65
CA LEU A 101 -11.25 -9.66 -3.76
C LEU A 101 -11.64 -10.30 -2.43
N ASN A 102 -12.81 -9.95 -1.91
CA ASN A 102 -13.29 -10.45 -0.63
C ASN A 102 -13.61 -11.95 -0.67
N GLN A 103 -12.75 -12.76 -0.04
CA GLN A 103 -12.91 -14.22 0.02
C GLN A 103 -14.13 -14.67 0.85
N THR A 104 -14.73 -13.76 1.60
CA THR A 104 -15.91 -14.01 2.41
C THR A 104 -17.15 -13.26 1.91
N TRP A 105 -17.10 -12.73 0.67
CA TRP A 105 -18.24 -12.09 0.04
C TRP A 105 -19.44 -13.02 -0.04
N GLN A 106 -20.61 -12.54 0.40
CA GLN A 106 -21.84 -13.33 0.47
C GLN A 106 -22.75 -13.15 -0.76
N GLY A 107 -22.39 -12.21 -1.66
CA GLY A 107 -23.10 -12.04 -2.92
C GLY A 107 -22.81 -13.17 -3.91
N PRO A 108 -23.51 -13.18 -5.06
CA PRO A 108 -23.39 -14.24 -6.08
C PRO A 108 -21.97 -14.38 -6.66
N GLU A 109 -21.18 -13.32 -6.67
CA GLU A 109 -19.79 -13.29 -7.16
C GLU A 109 -18.81 -14.00 -6.20
N GLY A 110 -19.21 -14.23 -4.96
CA GLY A 110 -18.33 -14.74 -3.91
C GLY A 110 -17.72 -16.11 -4.22
N GLU A 111 -18.41 -16.97 -4.99
CA GLU A 111 -17.85 -18.24 -5.44
C GLU A 111 -16.67 -18.01 -6.40
N MET A 112 -16.79 -17.04 -7.31
CA MET A 112 -15.71 -16.67 -8.22
C MET A 112 -14.53 -16.05 -7.48
N PHE A 113 -14.77 -15.22 -6.48
CA PHE A 113 -13.68 -14.64 -5.66
C PHE A 113 -12.89 -15.72 -4.93
N ARG A 114 -13.52 -16.79 -4.47
CA ARG A 114 -12.85 -17.96 -3.87
C ARG A 114 -12.16 -18.87 -4.89
N ASN A 115 -12.53 -18.80 -6.18
CA ASN A 115 -11.90 -19.59 -7.23
C ASN A 115 -10.50 -19.01 -7.53
N LYS A 116 -9.45 -19.81 -7.29
CA LYS A 116 -8.05 -19.41 -7.52
C LYS A 116 -7.79 -19.11 -8.99
N ASP A 117 -8.33 -19.91 -9.91
CA ASP A 117 -8.11 -19.74 -11.35
C ASP A 117 -8.74 -18.44 -11.85
N PHE A 118 -9.88 -18.03 -11.27
CA PHE A 118 -10.47 -16.73 -11.55
C PHE A 118 -9.50 -15.58 -11.17
N ARG A 119 -8.92 -15.62 -9.97
CA ARG A 119 -7.97 -14.60 -9.54
C ARG A 119 -6.68 -14.59 -10.37
N ILE A 120 -6.20 -15.77 -10.79
CA ILE A 120 -5.05 -15.91 -11.71
C ILE A 120 -5.38 -15.26 -13.06
N ALA A 121 -6.56 -15.52 -13.61
CA ALA A 121 -6.97 -14.92 -14.87
C ALA A 121 -7.07 -13.40 -14.79
N LEU A 122 -7.66 -12.86 -13.70
CA LEU A 122 -7.70 -11.41 -13.45
C LEU A 122 -6.29 -10.81 -13.34
N SER A 123 -5.35 -11.53 -12.75
CA SER A 123 -3.96 -11.10 -12.64
C SER A 123 -3.26 -11.02 -14.00
N HIS A 124 -3.42 -12.05 -14.85
CA HIS A 124 -2.87 -12.06 -16.22
C HIS A 124 -3.51 -11.04 -17.15
N ALA A 125 -4.74 -10.60 -16.85
CA ALA A 125 -5.43 -9.58 -17.62
C ALA A 125 -4.89 -8.15 -17.38
N ILE A 126 -4.12 -7.90 -16.31
CA ILE A 126 -3.64 -6.55 -15.96
C ILE A 126 -2.34 -6.21 -16.68
N ASP A 127 -2.35 -5.13 -17.46
CA ASP A 127 -1.14 -4.52 -18.06
C ASP A 127 -0.41 -3.64 -17.04
N ARG A 128 0.50 -4.27 -16.30
CA ARG A 128 1.28 -3.62 -15.25
C ARG A 128 2.31 -2.64 -15.78
N GLU A 129 2.83 -2.87 -17.00
CA GLU A 129 3.76 -1.93 -17.61
C GLU A 129 3.05 -0.63 -18.01
N ALA A 130 1.84 -0.72 -18.58
CA ALA A 130 1.03 0.47 -18.84
C ALA A 130 0.70 1.23 -17.54
N ILE A 131 0.35 0.53 -16.45
CA ILE A 131 0.12 1.15 -15.14
C ILE A 131 1.40 1.84 -14.65
N LYS A 132 2.58 1.19 -14.73
CA LYS A 132 3.86 1.75 -14.33
C LYS A 132 4.18 3.04 -15.08
N GLU A 133 4.01 3.04 -16.39
CA GLU A 133 4.27 4.23 -17.20
C GLU A 133 3.30 5.37 -16.90
N LEU A 134 1.99 5.08 -16.83
CA LEU A 134 0.96 6.11 -16.72
C LEU A 134 0.78 6.66 -15.30
N ALA A 135 0.85 5.80 -14.27
CA ALA A 135 0.60 6.20 -12.89
C ALA A 135 1.86 6.46 -12.07
N PHE A 136 3.01 5.87 -12.46
CA PHE A 136 4.27 5.94 -11.72
C PHE A 136 5.42 6.53 -12.52
N PHE A 137 5.18 7.02 -13.75
CA PHE A 137 6.20 7.64 -14.61
C PHE A 137 7.43 6.74 -14.86
N GLY A 138 7.20 5.45 -15.05
CA GLY A 138 8.23 4.43 -15.23
C GLY A 138 8.99 4.03 -13.96
N ILE A 139 8.65 4.58 -12.78
CA ILE A 139 9.32 4.28 -11.52
C ILE A 139 8.65 3.05 -10.86
N GLY A 140 9.48 2.12 -10.37
CA GLY A 140 9.00 0.93 -9.68
C GLY A 140 9.10 -0.34 -10.53
N GLU A 141 8.50 -1.41 -10.04
CA GLU A 141 8.58 -2.75 -10.61
C GLU A 141 7.20 -3.40 -10.65
N ALA A 142 6.83 -3.98 -11.80
CA ALA A 142 5.62 -4.80 -11.93
C ALA A 142 5.76 -6.08 -11.11
N ARG A 143 4.94 -6.26 -10.04
CA ARG A 143 5.14 -7.34 -9.07
C ARG A 143 3.92 -7.63 -8.21
N GLN A 144 3.94 -8.78 -7.54
CA GLN A 144 2.98 -9.11 -6.49
C GLN A 144 3.31 -8.43 -5.15
N GLY A 145 2.35 -8.44 -4.22
CA GLY A 145 2.48 -7.88 -2.89
C GLY A 145 3.32 -8.73 -1.93
N VAL A 146 4.63 -8.84 -2.22
CA VAL A 146 5.60 -9.54 -1.36
C VAL A 146 6.78 -8.62 -1.03
N PRO A 147 7.55 -8.85 0.07
CA PRO A 147 8.64 -7.98 0.48
C PRO A 147 9.64 -7.65 -0.63
N ALA A 148 10.34 -6.52 -0.51
CA ALA A 148 11.40 -6.11 -1.44
C ALA A 148 12.57 -7.11 -1.49
N PRO A 149 13.32 -7.21 -2.61
CA PRO A 149 14.39 -8.20 -2.78
C PRO A 149 15.50 -8.16 -1.72
N PHE A 150 15.79 -6.97 -1.17
CA PHE A 150 16.79 -6.81 -0.11
C PHE A 150 16.27 -7.15 1.30
N HIS A 151 14.95 -7.39 1.45
CA HIS A 151 14.37 -7.71 2.75
C HIS A 151 14.57 -9.20 3.08
N PRO A 152 14.97 -9.58 4.32
CA PRO A 152 15.18 -10.98 4.70
C PRO A 152 13.99 -11.90 4.46
N TYR A 153 12.78 -11.37 4.44
CA TYR A 153 11.53 -12.13 4.23
C TYR A 153 11.17 -12.32 2.76
N TYR A 154 12.01 -11.83 1.83
CA TYR A 154 11.78 -11.98 0.40
C TYR A 154 11.66 -13.46 0.00
N PRO A 155 10.56 -13.89 -0.64
CA PRO A 155 10.35 -15.30 -0.96
C PRO A 155 11.07 -15.76 -2.23
N GLY A 156 11.68 -14.83 -3.00
CA GLY A 156 12.34 -15.04 -4.28
C GLY A 156 11.52 -14.55 -5.48
N ASP A 157 12.23 -14.36 -6.61
CA ASP A 157 11.66 -13.80 -7.85
C ASP A 157 10.49 -14.63 -8.39
N GLU A 158 10.55 -15.97 -8.29
CA GLU A 158 9.44 -16.83 -8.68
C GLU A 158 8.09 -16.39 -8.10
N TRP A 159 8.10 -15.91 -6.85
CA TRP A 159 6.90 -15.52 -6.11
C TRP A 159 6.56 -14.04 -6.30
N ALA A 160 7.59 -13.20 -6.42
CA ALA A 160 7.40 -11.78 -6.67
C ALA A 160 6.79 -11.51 -8.05
N PHE A 161 7.11 -12.35 -9.04
CA PHE A 161 6.61 -12.22 -10.41
C PHE A 161 5.58 -13.30 -10.78
N LYS A 162 5.09 -14.07 -9.84
CA LYS A 162 4.11 -15.13 -10.11
C LYS A 162 2.80 -14.53 -10.61
N TYR A 163 2.34 -15.00 -11.77
CA TYR A 163 1.10 -14.54 -12.43
C TYR A 163 1.08 -13.04 -12.79
N THR A 164 2.24 -12.36 -12.88
CA THR A 164 2.31 -10.93 -13.24
C THR A 164 2.41 -10.68 -14.74
N GLU A 165 2.70 -11.68 -15.55
CA GLU A 165 2.75 -11.56 -17.01
C GLU A 165 1.41 -11.04 -17.54
N TYR A 166 1.46 -10.00 -18.37
CA TYR A 166 0.30 -9.53 -19.13
C TYR A 166 0.01 -10.50 -20.26
N ASN A 167 -1.03 -11.28 -20.15
CA ASN A 167 -1.39 -12.32 -21.11
C ASN A 167 -2.91 -12.47 -21.20
N PRO A 168 -3.59 -11.55 -21.93
CA PRO A 168 -5.05 -11.59 -22.09
C PRO A 168 -5.55 -12.89 -22.73
N ASP A 169 -4.77 -13.53 -23.60
CA ASP A 169 -5.14 -14.79 -24.23
C ASP A 169 -5.20 -15.92 -23.20
N LEU A 170 -4.19 -16.02 -22.33
CA LEU A 170 -4.20 -16.96 -21.20
C LEU A 170 -5.34 -16.67 -20.23
N ALA A 171 -5.56 -15.39 -19.90
CA ALA A 171 -6.69 -14.98 -19.06
C ALA A 171 -8.02 -15.44 -19.66
N ASN A 172 -8.25 -15.21 -20.95
CA ASN A 172 -9.45 -15.68 -21.64
C ASN A 172 -9.55 -17.21 -21.63
N GLN A 173 -8.46 -17.94 -21.90
CA GLN A 173 -8.45 -19.41 -21.86
C GLN A 173 -8.87 -19.95 -20.48
N ILE A 174 -8.37 -19.37 -19.40
CA ILE A 174 -8.75 -19.75 -18.03
C ILE A 174 -10.22 -19.42 -17.78
N LEU A 175 -10.64 -18.20 -18.13
CA LEU A 175 -12.01 -17.74 -17.94
C LEU A 175 -13.02 -18.53 -18.76
N ASP A 176 -12.68 -18.97 -19.98
CA ASP A 176 -13.54 -19.84 -20.81
C ASP A 176 -13.78 -21.20 -20.16
N GLY A 177 -12.82 -21.66 -19.33
CA GLY A 177 -12.98 -22.91 -18.58
C GLY A 177 -13.92 -22.80 -17.37
N ILE A 178 -14.09 -21.60 -16.80
CA ILE A 178 -14.87 -21.39 -15.57
C ILE A 178 -16.13 -20.53 -15.77
N LEU A 179 -16.12 -19.59 -16.72
CA LEU A 179 -17.21 -18.68 -17.08
C LEU A 179 -17.34 -18.58 -18.60
N PRO A 180 -17.79 -19.66 -19.29
CA PRO A 180 -17.82 -19.69 -20.75
C PRO A 180 -18.93 -18.81 -21.36
N ASN A 181 -19.98 -18.51 -20.61
CA ASN A 181 -21.12 -17.77 -21.10
C ASN A 181 -20.87 -16.26 -21.03
N LYS A 182 -21.35 -15.55 -22.07
CA LYS A 182 -21.29 -14.10 -22.14
C LYS A 182 -22.68 -13.54 -22.46
N ASP A 183 -22.95 -12.33 -21.96
CA ASP A 183 -24.16 -11.59 -22.29
C ASP A 183 -24.06 -10.93 -23.68
N ALA A 184 -25.09 -10.15 -24.05
CA ALA A 184 -25.19 -9.50 -25.35
C ALA A 184 -24.10 -8.43 -25.58
N ASP A 185 -23.54 -7.88 -24.50
CA ASP A 185 -22.49 -6.86 -24.53
C ASP A 185 -21.07 -7.47 -24.49
N GLY A 186 -20.98 -8.82 -24.40
CA GLY A 186 -19.73 -9.56 -24.40
C GLY A 186 -19.13 -9.80 -23.01
N PHE A 187 -19.81 -9.40 -21.95
CA PHE A 187 -19.37 -9.66 -20.58
C PHE A 187 -19.77 -11.05 -20.09
N ARG A 188 -18.90 -11.68 -19.33
CA ARG A 188 -19.12 -13.01 -18.76
C ARG A 188 -20.21 -12.97 -17.70
N THR A 189 -21.01 -14.04 -17.69
CA THR A 189 -22.07 -14.23 -16.69
C THR A 189 -21.68 -15.31 -15.69
N LEU A 190 -22.24 -15.24 -14.50
CA LEU A 190 -22.12 -16.30 -13.50
C LEU A 190 -22.76 -17.61 -14.00
N PRO A 191 -22.47 -18.77 -13.37
CA PRO A 191 -22.99 -20.07 -13.84
C PRO A 191 -24.53 -20.18 -13.91
N ASP A 192 -25.23 -19.38 -13.10
CA ASP A 192 -26.68 -19.28 -13.08
C ASP A 192 -27.27 -18.33 -14.15
N GLY A 193 -26.38 -17.68 -14.92
CA GLY A 193 -26.72 -16.68 -15.94
C GLY A 193 -26.90 -15.26 -15.43
N SER A 194 -26.75 -15.01 -14.15
CA SER A 194 -26.77 -13.65 -13.61
C SER A 194 -25.51 -12.85 -14.01
N PRO A 195 -25.58 -11.51 -14.07
CA PRO A 195 -24.43 -10.68 -14.40
C PRO A 195 -23.29 -10.86 -13.39
N LEU A 196 -22.05 -10.91 -13.90
CA LEU A 196 -20.86 -10.69 -13.08
C LEU A 196 -20.50 -9.21 -13.19
N ASP A 197 -20.57 -8.47 -12.08
CA ASP A 197 -20.18 -7.05 -12.02
C ASP A 197 -19.42 -6.80 -10.72
N ILE A 198 -18.13 -6.48 -10.82
CA ILE A 198 -17.24 -6.32 -9.66
C ILE A 198 -17.16 -4.85 -9.27
N GLU A 199 -17.74 -4.50 -8.12
CA GLU A 199 -17.52 -3.20 -7.51
C GLU A 199 -16.16 -3.16 -6.81
N ILE A 200 -15.30 -2.22 -7.21
CA ILE A 200 -13.98 -1.99 -6.60
C ILE A 200 -14.03 -0.69 -5.82
N SER A 201 -14.00 -0.78 -4.50
CA SER A 201 -13.98 0.38 -3.61
C SER A 201 -12.60 1.05 -3.58
N VAL A 202 -12.55 2.36 -3.76
CA VAL A 202 -11.32 3.15 -3.83
C VAL A 202 -11.43 4.42 -2.98
N VAL A 203 -10.38 4.72 -2.21
CA VAL A 203 -10.27 5.97 -1.44
C VAL A 203 -9.28 6.91 -2.14
N PRO A 204 -9.72 8.04 -2.70
CA PRO A 204 -8.87 8.93 -3.51
C PRO A 204 -7.88 9.78 -2.68
N ALA A 205 -7.92 9.67 -1.35
CA ALA A 205 -7.22 10.60 -0.46
C ALA A 205 -5.69 10.41 -0.41
N PHE A 206 -5.15 9.26 -0.80
CA PHE A 206 -3.74 8.91 -0.57
C PHE A 206 -2.88 8.87 -1.82
N ALA A 207 -3.41 8.37 -2.94
CA ALA A 207 -2.65 8.11 -4.14
C ALA A 207 -3.54 8.15 -5.39
N ASN A 208 -2.96 7.96 -6.60
CA ASN A 208 -3.70 7.91 -7.87
C ASN A 208 -4.44 6.57 -8.06
N TRP A 209 -4.90 5.94 -7.00
CA TRP A 209 -5.62 4.66 -7.09
C TRP A 209 -6.88 4.70 -7.96
N PRO A 210 -7.63 5.82 -8.03
CA PRO A 210 -8.74 5.90 -8.99
C PRO A 210 -8.30 5.70 -10.44
N ASP A 211 -7.19 6.33 -10.85
CA ASP A 211 -6.67 6.22 -12.22
C ASP A 211 -6.16 4.80 -12.51
N ILE A 212 -5.42 4.22 -11.55
CA ILE A 212 -4.97 2.82 -11.64
C ILE A 212 -6.16 1.87 -11.73
N GLY A 213 -7.19 2.12 -10.93
CA GLY A 213 -8.43 1.34 -10.94
C GLY A 213 -9.15 1.39 -12.28
N GLN A 214 -9.19 2.55 -12.95
CA GLN A 214 -9.78 2.66 -14.29
C GLN A 214 -8.99 1.86 -15.34
N LEU A 215 -7.66 1.83 -15.26
CA LEU A 215 -6.84 0.99 -16.13
C LEU A 215 -7.13 -0.50 -15.90
N ILE A 216 -7.27 -0.93 -14.65
CA ILE A 216 -7.61 -2.32 -14.31
C ILE A 216 -9.00 -2.68 -14.82
N VAL A 217 -9.99 -1.82 -14.62
CA VAL A 217 -11.37 -2.01 -15.12
C VAL A 217 -11.37 -2.19 -16.64
N GLN A 218 -10.61 -1.36 -17.38
CA GLN A 218 -10.48 -1.49 -18.81
C GLN A 218 -9.83 -2.82 -19.20
N ASN A 219 -8.73 -3.21 -18.57
CA ASN A 219 -8.06 -4.48 -18.85
C ASN A 219 -8.95 -5.69 -18.55
N TRP A 220 -9.75 -5.65 -17.49
CA TRP A 220 -10.72 -6.73 -17.20
C TRP A 220 -11.87 -6.76 -18.20
N ALA A 221 -12.33 -5.60 -18.68
CA ALA A 221 -13.34 -5.52 -19.72
C ALA A 221 -12.86 -6.17 -21.03
N ASP A 222 -11.58 -6.04 -21.39
CA ASP A 222 -10.99 -6.63 -22.59
C ASP A 222 -11.02 -8.18 -22.58
N VAL A 223 -11.11 -8.79 -21.40
CA VAL A 223 -11.29 -10.24 -21.23
C VAL A 223 -12.74 -10.63 -20.86
N GLY A 224 -13.66 -9.67 -20.94
CA GLY A 224 -15.10 -9.88 -20.71
C GLY A 224 -15.49 -9.93 -19.24
N VAL A 225 -14.67 -9.42 -18.31
CA VAL A 225 -15.03 -9.27 -16.90
C VAL A 225 -15.46 -7.84 -16.63
N LYS A 226 -16.72 -7.65 -16.27
CA LYS A 226 -17.25 -6.34 -15.93
C LYS A 226 -16.85 -5.95 -14.53
N ALA A 227 -16.35 -4.72 -14.40
CA ALA A 227 -16.03 -4.11 -13.12
C ALA A 227 -16.25 -2.60 -13.19
N HIS A 228 -16.36 -1.95 -12.03
CA HIS A 228 -16.43 -0.50 -11.91
C HIS A 228 -15.81 -0.01 -10.61
N ILE A 229 -15.35 1.25 -10.62
CA ILE A 229 -14.78 1.91 -9.45
C ILE A 229 -15.87 2.64 -8.68
N GLU A 230 -15.93 2.42 -7.37
CA GLU A 230 -16.75 3.18 -6.45
C GLU A 230 -15.85 4.02 -5.53
N LEU A 231 -15.90 5.34 -5.70
CA LEU A 231 -15.14 6.27 -4.86
C LEU A 231 -15.80 6.44 -3.50
N ARG A 232 -15.08 6.18 -2.43
CA ARG A 232 -15.60 6.26 -1.06
C ARG A 232 -14.79 7.23 -0.20
N GLU A 233 -15.51 7.90 0.70
CA GLU A 233 -14.86 8.62 1.79
C GLU A 233 -14.15 7.61 2.72
N ARG A 234 -12.99 8.03 3.22
CA ARG A 234 -12.08 7.14 3.99
C ARG A 234 -12.74 6.50 5.20
N THR A 235 -13.48 7.28 6.01
CA THR A 235 -14.07 6.77 7.26
C THR A 235 -15.16 5.74 6.96
N LEU A 236 -15.98 6.00 5.94
CA LEU A 236 -16.98 5.05 5.45
C LEU A 236 -16.31 3.77 4.97
N HIS A 237 -15.31 3.87 4.10
CA HIS A 237 -14.57 2.72 3.58
C HIS A 237 -14.00 1.83 4.71
N PHE A 238 -13.37 2.44 5.72
CA PHE A 238 -12.84 1.69 6.87
C PHE A 238 -13.91 1.05 7.75
N SER A 239 -15.12 1.61 7.83
CA SER A 239 -16.23 0.98 8.55
C SER A 239 -16.83 -0.21 7.80
N MET A 240 -16.83 -0.17 6.46
CA MET A 240 -17.37 -1.23 5.60
C MET A 240 -16.49 -2.49 5.55
N ARG A 241 -15.16 -2.35 5.72
CA ARG A 241 -14.24 -3.51 5.71
C ARG A 241 -14.63 -4.60 6.71
N PRO A 242 -14.63 -4.33 8.04
CA PRO A 242 -14.98 -5.34 9.04
C PRO A 242 -16.45 -5.77 8.99
N ALA A 243 -17.32 -4.95 8.41
CA ALA A 243 -18.73 -5.26 8.19
C ALA A 243 -18.95 -6.25 7.03
N ASN A 244 -17.90 -6.61 6.27
CA ASN A 244 -17.99 -7.44 5.06
C ASN A 244 -18.86 -6.82 3.96
N GLU A 245 -18.85 -5.49 3.85
CA GLU A 245 -19.68 -4.72 2.92
C GLU A 245 -18.91 -4.27 1.66
N LEU A 246 -17.62 -4.60 1.53
CA LEU A 246 -16.82 -4.35 0.34
C LEU A 246 -16.65 -5.66 -0.45
N MET A 247 -16.99 -5.60 -1.75
CA MET A 247 -16.81 -6.69 -2.70
C MET A 247 -15.33 -6.85 -3.06
N ALA A 248 -14.70 -5.74 -3.42
CA ALA A 248 -13.28 -5.62 -3.69
C ALA A 248 -12.78 -4.23 -3.29
N GLU A 249 -11.46 -4.08 -3.15
CA GLU A 249 -10.85 -2.77 -2.92
C GLU A 249 -9.51 -2.62 -3.63
N ILE A 250 -9.10 -1.36 -3.88
CA ILE A 250 -7.71 -1.02 -4.18
C ILE A 250 -7.11 -0.32 -2.96
N TRP A 251 -5.96 -0.85 -2.53
CA TRP A 251 -5.14 -0.26 -1.46
C TRP A 251 -3.66 -0.52 -1.73
N ASN A 252 -2.76 -0.05 -0.87
CA ASN A 252 -1.35 -0.42 -0.91
C ASN A 252 -1.05 -1.56 0.07
N GLU A 253 -0.09 -2.42 -0.29
CA GLU A 253 0.50 -3.39 0.66
C GLU A 253 1.89 -2.90 1.10
N ASP A 254 1.96 -2.36 2.30
CA ASP A 254 3.17 -1.80 2.92
C ASP A 254 3.53 -2.45 4.26
N THR A 255 2.92 -3.61 4.57
CA THR A 255 3.14 -4.31 5.85
C THR A 255 3.96 -5.58 5.74
N THR A 256 4.39 -5.96 4.55
CA THR A 256 5.13 -7.21 4.31
C THR A 256 6.46 -7.30 5.06
N GLY A 257 7.08 -6.17 5.41
CA GLY A 257 8.26 -6.12 6.27
C GLY A 257 8.01 -6.47 7.75
N PHE A 258 6.74 -6.55 8.16
CA PHE A 258 6.32 -6.70 9.57
C PHE A 258 5.29 -7.81 9.79
N PRO A 259 5.48 -9.03 9.24
CA PRO A 259 4.44 -10.07 9.21
C PRO A 259 4.04 -10.59 10.61
N PHE A 260 4.88 -10.41 11.61
CA PHE A 260 4.67 -10.94 12.96
C PHE A 260 4.42 -9.86 14.01
N SER A 261 4.31 -8.59 13.60
CA SER A 261 4.13 -7.48 14.53
C SER A 261 3.16 -6.43 13.96
N GLY A 262 2.52 -5.68 14.86
CA GLY A 262 1.57 -4.65 14.45
C GLY A 262 0.27 -5.24 13.88
N GLN A 263 -0.16 -4.70 12.77
CA GLN A 263 -1.42 -5.04 12.09
C GLN A 263 -1.13 -5.36 10.62
N PRO A 264 -0.56 -6.54 10.31
CA PRO A 264 -0.28 -6.91 8.94
C PRO A 264 -1.58 -7.01 8.14
N LYS A 265 -1.60 -6.43 6.94
CA LYS A 265 -2.79 -6.33 6.10
C LYS A 265 -3.27 -7.68 5.58
N PHE A 266 -2.39 -8.64 5.43
CA PHE A 266 -2.70 -10.01 5.02
C PHE A 266 -3.19 -10.93 6.17
N ASP A 267 -3.21 -10.48 7.43
CA ASP A 267 -3.83 -11.23 8.53
C ASP A 267 -5.32 -10.86 8.64
N PRO A 268 -6.25 -11.78 8.37
CA PRO A 268 -7.68 -11.48 8.43
C PRO A 268 -8.17 -11.08 9.83
N ARG A 269 -7.36 -11.32 10.86
CA ARG A 269 -7.67 -10.96 12.26
C ARG A 269 -7.20 -9.56 12.65
N SER A 270 -6.41 -8.89 11.79
CA SER A 270 -5.93 -7.53 12.01
C SER A 270 -7.10 -6.53 12.09
N ASP A 271 -6.88 -5.39 12.75
CA ASP A 271 -7.86 -4.32 12.85
C ASP A 271 -7.20 -2.96 12.51
N PRO A 272 -7.62 -2.27 11.47
CA PRO A 272 -8.60 -2.71 10.47
C PRO A 272 -8.00 -3.72 9.49
N ALA A 273 -8.57 -4.91 9.40
CA ALA A 273 -8.21 -5.86 8.35
C ALA A 273 -8.51 -5.25 6.98
N LEU A 274 -7.75 -5.65 5.95
CA LEU A 274 -8.15 -5.40 4.58
C LEU A 274 -9.38 -6.25 4.22
N THR A 275 -9.99 -5.95 3.09
CA THR A 275 -11.18 -6.63 2.57
C THR A 275 -10.96 -8.11 2.25
N PHE A 276 -9.75 -8.64 2.39
CA PHE A 276 -9.34 -10.00 2.06
C PHE A 276 -10.31 -11.08 2.59
N ALA A 277 -10.58 -11.14 3.90
CA ALA A 277 -11.45 -12.16 4.49
C ALA A 277 -12.05 -11.72 5.85
N PRO A 278 -12.90 -10.69 5.89
CA PRO A 278 -13.38 -10.12 7.16
C PRO A 278 -14.13 -11.12 8.05
N LEU A 279 -14.98 -11.98 7.45
CA LEU A 279 -15.74 -12.95 8.23
C LEU A 279 -14.88 -14.10 8.79
N VAL A 280 -13.72 -14.38 8.20
CA VAL A 280 -12.72 -15.26 8.83
C VAL A 280 -12.15 -14.59 10.07
N GLY A 281 -11.87 -13.29 10.02
CA GLY A 281 -11.47 -12.51 11.20
C GLY A 281 -12.49 -12.60 12.33
N THR A 282 -13.78 -12.48 12.01
CA THR A 282 -14.89 -12.65 12.94
C THR A 282 -14.90 -14.06 13.54
N TRP A 283 -14.72 -15.10 12.72
CA TRP A 283 -14.67 -16.48 13.17
C TRP A 283 -13.59 -16.73 14.25
N TYR A 284 -12.37 -16.21 14.01
CA TYR A 284 -11.31 -16.30 15.01
C TYR A 284 -11.60 -15.50 16.29
N LYS A 285 -12.14 -14.29 16.17
CA LYS A 285 -12.48 -13.43 17.33
C LYS A 285 -13.59 -14.02 18.21
N THR A 286 -14.49 -14.81 17.61
CA THR A 286 -15.63 -15.44 18.31
C THR A 286 -15.42 -16.92 18.64
N ASN A 287 -14.22 -17.45 18.41
CA ASN A 287 -13.89 -18.87 18.57
C ASN A 287 -14.86 -19.81 17.81
N GLY A 288 -15.21 -19.40 16.58
CA GLY A 288 -16.08 -20.18 15.69
C GLY A 288 -17.59 -20.01 15.92
N ALA A 289 -18.01 -19.12 16.82
CA ALA A 289 -19.44 -18.89 17.09
C ALA A 289 -20.12 -18.08 15.96
N GLU A 290 -19.38 -17.19 15.31
CA GLU A 290 -19.85 -16.34 14.23
C GLU A 290 -18.78 -16.25 13.11
N GLY A 291 -19.16 -15.74 11.93
CA GLY A 291 -18.27 -15.56 10.81
C GLY A 291 -18.23 -16.78 9.88
N VAL A 292 -17.12 -16.95 9.19
CA VAL A 292 -16.89 -18.04 8.22
C VAL A 292 -15.63 -18.80 8.60
N GLU A 293 -15.73 -20.12 8.67
CA GLU A 293 -14.57 -20.98 8.93
C GLU A 293 -13.51 -20.78 7.80
N PRO A 294 -12.21 -20.58 8.16
CA PRO A 294 -11.16 -20.40 7.19
C PRO A 294 -10.97 -21.64 6.31
N SER A 295 -10.67 -21.41 5.02
CA SER A 295 -10.15 -22.49 4.17
C SER A 295 -8.84 -23.04 4.73
N PRO A 296 -8.41 -24.26 4.32
CA PRO A 296 -7.13 -24.82 4.76
C PRO A 296 -5.94 -23.91 4.47
N GLU A 297 -5.95 -23.18 3.33
CA GLU A 297 -4.88 -22.27 2.94
C GLU A 297 -4.86 -21.01 3.82
N ILE A 298 -6.03 -20.43 4.13
CA ILE A 298 -6.14 -19.27 5.03
C ILE A 298 -5.77 -19.70 6.46
N LYS A 299 -6.15 -20.89 6.87
CA LYS A 299 -5.73 -21.44 8.17
C LYS A 299 -4.21 -21.59 8.23
N LYS A 300 -3.60 -22.17 7.16
CA LYS A 300 -2.13 -22.26 7.06
C LYS A 300 -1.44 -20.90 7.17
N LEU A 301 -1.99 -19.86 6.52
CA LEU A 301 -1.48 -18.50 6.63
C LEU A 301 -1.49 -18.01 8.09
N VAL A 302 -2.61 -18.19 8.77
CA VAL A 302 -2.78 -17.79 10.19
C VAL A 302 -1.85 -18.59 11.11
N ASP A 303 -1.70 -19.91 10.90
CA ASP A 303 -0.81 -20.77 11.68
C ASP A 303 0.67 -20.33 11.53
N LEU A 304 1.11 -19.95 10.30
CA LEU A 304 2.44 -19.41 10.05
C LEU A 304 2.66 -18.07 10.77
N ILE A 305 1.66 -17.19 10.81
CA ILE A 305 1.76 -15.93 11.56
C ILE A 305 1.94 -16.21 13.05
N GLU A 306 1.16 -17.14 13.63
CA GLU A 306 1.26 -17.48 15.05
C GLU A 306 2.60 -18.14 15.39
N GLU A 307 3.08 -19.09 14.56
CA GLU A 307 4.40 -19.70 14.74
C GLU A 307 5.51 -18.63 14.67
N GLY A 308 5.43 -17.70 13.70
CA GLY A 308 6.42 -16.66 13.53
C GLY A 308 6.52 -15.70 14.70
N LYS A 309 5.40 -15.37 15.36
CA LYS A 309 5.37 -14.48 16.53
C LYS A 309 6.24 -14.98 17.71
N VAL A 310 6.36 -16.29 17.87
CA VAL A 310 7.08 -16.92 18.99
C VAL A 310 8.42 -17.54 18.60
N SER A 311 8.79 -17.49 17.33
CA SER A 311 10.00 -18.12 16.80
C SER A 311 11.24 -17.22 16.93
N ALA A 312 12.41 -17.84 17.04
CA ALA A 312 13.69 -17.13 16.96
C ALA A 312 13.91 -16.55 15.54
N ARG A 313 14.72 -15.49 15.42
CA ARG A 313 14.90 -14.70 14.20
C ARG A 313 15.19 -15.54 12.93
N GLY A 314 16.05 -16.55 13.01
CA GLY A 314 16.34 -17.41 11.85
C GLY A 314 15.12 -18.16 11.36
N ARG A 315 14.36 -18.76 12.28
CA ARG A 315 13.10 -19.44 11.95
C ARG A 315 12.01 -18.48 11.49
N GLN A 316 11.94 -17.26 12.05
CA GLN A 316 11.04 -16.22 11.57
C GLN A 316 11.24 -15.89 10.09
N ILE A 317 12.50 -15.86 9.62
CA ILE A 317 12.80 -15.60 8.20
C ILE A 317 12.21 -16.70 7.32
N GLU A 318 12.46 -17.98 7.66
CA GLU A 318 11.91 -19.11 6.91
C GLU A 318 10.38 -19.11 6.88
N ILE A 319 9.76 -18.87 8.03
CA ILE A 319 8.29 -18.80 8.15
C ILE A 319 7.73 -17.66 7.31
N ALA A 320 8.34 -16.46 7.35
CA ALA A 320 7.90 -15.33 6.57
C ALA A 320 8.00 -15.61 5.06
N GLN A 321 9.11 -16.22 4.62
CA GLN A 321 9.26 -16.60 3.22
C GLN A 321 8.19 -17.62 2.80
N GLU A 322 7.88 -18.60 3.64
CA GLU A 322 6.80 -19.56 3.37
C GLU A 322 5.42 -18.88 3.34
N LEU A 323 5.17 -17.98 4.28
CA LEU A 323 3.94 -17.19 4.34
C LEU A 323 3.71 -16.43 3.03
N PHE A 324 4.72 -15.71 2.53
CA PHE A 324 4.60 -14.95 1.29
C PHE A 324 4.51 -15.83 0.03
N LYS A 325 5.06 -17.05 0.06
CA LYS A 325 4.80 -18.06 -0.99
C LYS A 325 3.33 -18.48 -1.02
N VAL A 326 2.76 -18.77 0.16
CA VAL A 326 1.31 -19.10 0.26
C VAL A 326 0.46 -17.93 -0.20
N TRP A 327 0.80 -16.71 0.20
CA TRP A 327 0.08 -15.48 -0.18
C TRP A 327 0.08 -15.27 -1.68
N ALA A 328 1.25 -15.24 -2.31
CA ALA A 328 1.41 -15.03 -3.75
C ALA A 328 0.82 -16.17 -4.58
N ASP A 329 0.93 -17.43 -4.13
CA ASP A 329 0.39 -18.57 -4.85
C ASP A 329 -1.14 -18.53 -4.93
N ASN A 330 -1.79 -18.09 -3.88
CA ASN A 330 -3.26 -18.01 -3.83
C ASN A 330 -3.83 -16.75 -4.51
N VAL A 331 -2.99 -15.77 -4.83
CA VAL A 331 -3.42 -14.51 -5.45
C VAL A 331 -4.61 -13.88 -4.71
N TRP A 332 -4.57 -13.90 -3.37
CA TRP A 332 -5.59 -13.22 -2.57
C TRP A 332 -5.51 -11.71 -2.71
N GLU A 333 -4.34 -11.25 -3.10
CA GLU A 333 -4.01 -9.89 -3.48
C GLU A 333 -3.38 -9.92 -4.87
N ILE A 334 -3.94 -9.13 -5.78
CA ILE A 334 -3.40 -8.95 -7.13
C ILE A 334 -2.54 -7.70 -7.10
N GLY A 335 -1.22 -7.86 -7.02
CA GLY A 335 -0.27 -6.76 -7.08
C GLY A 335 -0.19 -6.13 -8.47
N THR A 336 0.11 -4.84 -8.51
CA THR A 336 0.34 -4.12 -9.77
C THR A 336 1.79 -3.68 -9.89
N VAL A 337 2.16 -2.53 -9.32
CA VAL A 337 3.50 -1.97 -9.31
C VAL A 337 3.91 -1.70 -7.87
N GLY A 338 5.13 -2.03 -7.50
CA GLY A 338 5.69 -1.79 -6.19
C GLY A 338 7.06 -1.14 -6.24
N LEU A 339 7.68 -0.93 -5.09
CA LEU A 339 8.96 -0.24 -4.92
C LEU A 339 8.93 1.18 -5.48
N THR A 340 7.77 1.83 -5.42
CA THR A 340 7.58 3.21 -5.92
C THR A 340 7.59 4.22 -4.79
N PRO A 341 7.71 5.51 -5.07
CA PRO A 341 7.54 6.55 -4.07
C PRO A 341 6.06 6.91 -3.80
N MET A 342 5.10 6.16 -4.33
CA MET A 342 3.67 6.43 -4.10
C MET A 342 3.32 6.40 -2.62
N VAL A 343 2.33 7.21 -2.24
CA VAL A 343 1.77 7.47 -0.94
C VAL A 343 2.55 8.52 -0.14
N GLN A 344 3.84 8.38 0.14
CA GLN A 344 4.59 9.34 0.94
C GLN A 344 6.10 9.40 0.64
N GLY A 345 6.50 8.88 -0.50
CA GLY A 345 7.91 8.76 -0.89
C GLY A 345 8.39 9.80 -1.90
N VAL A 346 7.51 10.63 -2.46
CA VAL A 346 7.94 11.84 -3.20
C VAL A 346 8.23 12.90 -2.16
N VAL A 347 9.52 13.19 -1.93
CA VAL A 347 9.96 14.07 -0.83
C VAL A 347 10.63 15.31 -1.38
N VAL A 348 10.05 16.47 -1.09
CA VAL A 348 10.67 17.78 -1.37
C VAL A 348 11.55 18.14 -0.19
N VAL A 349 12.77 18.54 -0.46
CA VAL A 349 13.78 18.93 0.56
C VAL A 349 14.45 20.23 0.15
N ASN A 350 14.44 21.25 1.02
CA ASN A 350 15.15 22.49 0.80
C ASN A 350 16.67 22.26 0.68
N ASP A 351 17.32 22.89 -0.28
CA ASP A 351 18.74 22.68 -0.58
C ASP A 351 19.70 23.01 0.57
N ASN A 352 19.26 23.85 1.52
CA ASN A 352 20.04 24.18 2.70
C ASN A 352 19.79 23.19 3.87
N LEU A 353 18.84 22.27 3.75
CA LEU A 353 18.59 21.23 4.75
C LEU A 353 19.44 20.00 4.43
N HIS A 354 20.43 19.74 5.27
CA HIS A 354 21.41 18.67 5.07
C HIS A 354 21.15 17.45 5.94
N ASN A 355 21.83 16.35 5.57
CA ASN A 355 21.78 15.04 6.23
C ASN A 355 20.43 14.31 6.08
N VAL A 356 19.61 14.74 5.12
CA VAL A 356 18.44 13.98 4.72
C VAL A 356 18.92 12.80 3.85
N PRO A 357 18.59 11.54 4.18
CA PRO A 357 19.11 10.39 3.44
C PRO A 357 18.54 10.34 2.02
N ALA A 358 19.39 9.99 1.05
CA ALA A 358 18.98 9.81 -0.34
C ALA A 358 18.03 8.60 -0.51
N VAL A 359 18.08 7.62 0.38
CA VAL A 359 17.22 6.43 0.38
C VAL A 359 16.69 6.16 1.77
N ALA A 360 15.37 6.05 1.88
CA ALA A 360 14.64 5.58 3.07
C ALA A 360 13.40 4.82 2.63
N GLY A 361 12.79 4.05 3.52
CA GLY A 361 11.50 3.42 3.25
C GLY A 361 10.35 4.40 3.46
N ASN A 362 9.37 4.38 2.55
CA ASN A 362 8.18 5.22 2.71
C ASN A 362 6.97 4.48 3.29
N ASP A 363 7.14 3.24 3.71
CA ASP A 363 6.07 2.41 4.27
C ASP A 363 5.49 3.04 5.55
N TRP A 364 4.17 3.00 5.69
CA TRP A 364 3.49 3.59 6.84
C TRP A 364 3.98 3.08 8.21
N PRO A 365 4.32 1.78 8.40
CA PRO A 365 4.85 1.29 9.68
C PRO A 365 6.18 1.92 10.10
N LEU A 366 6.98 2.42 9.15
CA LEU A 366 8.27 3.08 9.42
C LEU A 366 8.12 4.48 10.01
N ARG A 367 6.92 5.08 9.91
CA ARG A 367 6.63 6.44 10.41
C ARG A 367 7.52 7.50 9.77
N THR A 368 7.80 7.34 8.48
CA THR A 368 8.60 8.30 7.69
C THR A 368 8.08 9.75 7.87
N PRO A 369 8.96 10.73 8.13
CA PRO A 369 10.42 10.65 8.11
C PRO A 369 11.09 10.24 9.46
N GLY A 370 10.35 9.66 10.41
CA GLY A 370 10.89 9.27 11.72
C GLY A 370 12.01 8.23 11.65
N ASP A 371 11.99 7.34 10.67
CA ASP A 371 13.03 6.35 10.37
C ASP A 371 14.33 6.97 9.83
N THR A 372 14.28 8.21 9.33
CA THR A 372 15.43 8.92 8.75
C THR A 372 16.27 9.67 9.77
N ARG A 373 15.94 9.59 11.05
CA ARG A 373 16.66 10.23 12.15
C ARG A 373 16.71 11.76 12.03
N PRO A 374 15.57 12.46 11.92
CA PRO A 374 15.51 13.91 11.67
C PRO A 374 16.20 14.76 12.74
N GLU A 375 16.46 14.21 13.92
CA GLU A 375 17.27 14.89 14.95
C GLU A 375 18.72 15.19 14.52
N GLN A 376 19.17 14.55 13.43
CA GLN A 376 20.50 14.77 12.83
C GLN A 376 20.48 15.70 11.62
N PHE A 377 19.32 16.22 11.22
CA PHE A 377 19.22 17.18 10.12
C PHE A 377 19.74 18.54 10.59
N PHE A 378 20.36 19.29 9.68
CA PHE A 378 20.92 20.61 9.99
C PHE A 378 20.89 21.53 8.78
N TYR A 379 20.92 22.83 9.03
CA TYR A 379 21.14 23.84 8.00
C TYR A 379 22.63 24.18 7.91
N ALA A 380 23.17 24.31 6.69
CA ALA A 380 24.51 24.86 6.51
C ALA A 380 24.53 26.32 6.95
N GLN A 381 25.57 26.70 7.69
CA GLN A 381 25.80 28.09 8.14
C GLN A 381 26.41 28.92 7.02
#